data_cb876075294df583d4c1c84fe6dd1ea8
#
_entry.id   cb876075294df583d4c1c84fe6dd1ea8
#
_cell.length_a   1.000
_cell.length_b   1.000
_cell.length_c   1.000
_cell.angle_alpha   90.00
_cell.angle_beta   90.00
_cell.angle_gamma   90.00
#
_symmetry.space_group_name_H-M   'P 1'
#
loop_
_entity.id
_entity.type
_entity.pdbx_description
1 polymer ?
#
loop_
_entity_poly.entity_id
_entity_poly.type
_entity_poly.pdbx_seq_one_letter_code
_entity_poly.pdbx_strand_id
1 'polypeptide(L)'
;MQSALHWLSVGVVLLATLAVGVCAHELLHVAPLRFTDAEYAVRLLPSGDGSALQTALTGGLVRVEIAHLPRTTSEWVVRGAALAPLALALPLVLVAAGVLPNPVAADDHLGTVALVALTGCGLPSPADWSVVWHGLDLAES
;
A
#
# COMPACT_ATOMS: atom_id res chain seq x y z
N MET A 1 0.32 -35.36 -3.20
CA MET A 1 -0.54 -34.49 -4.00
C MET A 1 -1.19 -33.38 -3.15
N GLN A 2 -1.81 -33.65 -2.01
CA GLN A 2 -2.44 -32.62 -1.17
C GLN A 2 -1.47 -31.53 -0.71
N SER A 3 -0.24 -31.88 -0.32
CA SER A 3 0.77 -30.88 0.10
C SER A 3 1.19 -29.93 -1.03
N ALA A 4 1.34 -30.40 -2.27
CA ALA A 4 1.70 -29.55 -3.38
C ALA A 4 0.60 -28.55 -3.75
N LEU A 5 -0.67 -28.98 -3.73
CA LEU A 5 -1.81 -28.10 -3.95
C LEU A 5 -1.95 -27.06 -2.85
N HIS A 6 -1.68 -27.43 -1.60
CA HIS A 6 -1.68 -26.50 -0.47
C HIS A 6 -0.62 -25.40 -0.66
N TRP A 7 0.62 -25.76 -0.96
CA TRP A 7 1.69 -24.77 -1.19
C TRP A 7 1.42 -23.88 -2.41
N LEU A 8 0.81 -24.45 -3.46
CA LEU A 8 0.36 -23.65 -4.61
C LEU A 8 -0.68 -22.62 -4.19
N SER A 9 -1.68 -23.02 -3.39
CA SER A 9 -2.72 -22.11 -2.88
C SER A 9 -2.12 -20.98 -2.03
N VAL A 10 -1.18 -21.30 -1.15
CA VAL A 10 -0.44 -20.32 -0.33
C VAL A 10 0.29 -19.32 -1.24
N GLY A 11 1.00 -19.81 -2.26
CA GLY A 11 1.68 -18.93 -3.23
C GLY A 11 0.73 -18.03 -3.99
N VAL A 12 -0.41 -18.55 -4.45
CA VAL A 12 -1.42 -17.75 -5.17
C VAL A 12 -2.02 -16.68 -4.25
N VAL A 13 -2.40 -17.04 -3.02
CA VAL A 13 -2.94 -16.07 -2.04
C VAL A 13 -1.91 -15.00 -1.72
N LEU A 14 -0.65 -15.37 -1.50
CA LEU A 14 0.43 -14.41 -1.25
C LEU A 14 0.56 -13.41 -2.40
N LEU A 15 0.70 -13.90 -3.64
CA LEU A 15 0.88 -13.03 -4.81
C LEU A 15 -0.33 -12.14 -5.06
N ALA A 16 -1.55 -12.69 -4.95
CA ALA A 16 -2.78 -11.92 -5.10
C ALA A 16 -2.89 -10.83 -4.03
N THR A 17 -2.61 -11.15 -2.77
CA THR A 17 -2.66 -10.20 -1.66
C THR A 17 -1.61 -9.11 -1.82
N LEU A 18 -0.37 -9.45 -2.22
CA LEU A 18 0.67 -8.47 -2.50
C LEU A 18 0.28 -7.54 -3.65
N ALA A 19 -0.24 -8.07 -4.76
CA ALA A 19 -0.65 -7.26 -5.90
C ALA A 19 -1.76 -6.26 -5.51
N VAL A 20 -2.81 -6.75 -4.83
CA VAL A 20 -3.91 -5.90 -4.35
C VAL A 20 -3.42 -4.93 -3.28
N GLY A 21 -2.58 -5.39 -2.33
CA GLY A 21 -2.05 -4.58 -1.25
C GLY A 21 -1.17 -3.42 -1.75
N VAL A 22 -0.29 -3.66 -2.72
CA VAL A 22 0.53 -2.61 -3.34
C VAL A 22 -0.34 -1.60 -4.08
N CYS A 23 -1.33 -2.05 -4.86
CA CYS A 23 -2.26 -1.13 -5.51
C CYS A 23 -3.05 -0.30 -4.49
N ALA A 24 -3.54 -0.93 -3.42
CA ALA A 24 -4.26 -0.24 -2.36
C ALA A 24 -3.36 0.75 -1.61
N HIS A 25 -2.09 0.40 -1.35
CA HIS A 25 -1.11 1.27 -0.73
C HIS A 25 -0.99 2.59 -1.50
N GLU A 26 -0.73 2.53 -2.81
CA GLU A 26 -0.60 3.72 -3.66
C GLU A 26 -1.89 4.55 -3.71
N LEU A 27 -3.05 3.87 -3.81
CA LEU A 27 -4.34 4.56 -3.86
C LEU A 27 -4.71 5.23 -2.53
N LEU A 28 -4.26 4.68 -1.41
CA LEU A 28 -4.51 5.27 -0.10
C LEU A 28 -3.81 6.62 0.09
N HIS A 29 -2.65 6.85 -0.53
CA HIS A 29 -2.02 8.17 -0.53
C HIS A 29 -2.90 9.26 -1.15
N VAL A 30 -3.74 8.89 -2.13
CA VAL A 30 -4.64 9.83 -2.81
C VAL A 30 -5.87 10.17 -1.97
N ALA A 31 -6.28 9.27 -1.07
CA ALA A 31 -7.54 9.42 -0.33
C ALA A 31 -7.62 10.73 0.49
N PRO A 32 -6.61 11.13 1.28
CA PRO A 32 -6.61 12.43 1.96
C PRO A 32 -6.50 13.62 1.01
N LEU A 33 -5.80 13.47 -0.13
CA LEU A 33 -5.61 14.54 -1.11
C LEU A 33 -6.91 14.90 -1.84
N ARG A 34 -7.90 14.00 -1.87
CA ARG A 34 -9.24 14.27 -2.43
C ARG A 34 -10.00 15.39 -1.70
N PHE A 35 -9.60 15.70 -0.49
CA PHE A 35 -10.17 16.79 0.30
C PHE A 35 -9.43 18.12 0.09
N THR A 36 -8.51 18.18 -0.87
CA THR A 36 -7.74 19.37 -1.26
C THR A 36 -7.89 19.62 -2.75
N ASP A 37 -7.53 20.81 -3.19
CA ASP A 37 -7.49 21.16 -4.62
C ASP A 37 -6.20 20.68 -5.30
N ALA A 38 -5.60 19.57 -4.80
CA ALA A 38 -4.40 18.99 -5.36
C ALA A 38 -4.68 18.32 -6.70
N GLU A 39 -3.86 18.63 -7.70
CA GLU A 39 -3.89 17.95 -8.99
C GLU A 39 -2.97 16.74 -8.94
N TYR A 40 -3.54 15.56 -9.13
CA TYR A 40 -2.81 14.30 -9.16
C TYR A 40 -3.21 13.45 -10.36
N ALA A 41 -2.26 12.66 -10.87
CA ALA A 41 -2.49 11.67 -11.91
C ALA A 41 -2.18 10.28 -11.38
N VAL A 42 -3.12 9.35 -11.54
CA VAL A 42 -2.91 7.94 -11.23
C VAL A 42 -2.57 7.22 -12.53
N ARG A 43 -1.36 6.69 -12.62
CA ARG A 43 -0.92 5.88 -13.77
C ARG A 43 -0.91 4.40 -13.39
N LEU A 44 -1.68 3.63 -14.14
CA LEU A 44 -1.67 2.17 -14.06
C LEU A 44 -0.63 1.64 -15.05
N LEU A 45 0.25 0.75 -14.61
CA LEU A 45 1.31 0.14 -15.41
C LEU A 45 2.10 1.22 -16.20
N PRO A 46 2.94 2.02 -15.53
CA PRO A 46 3.73 3.04 -16.22
C PRO A 46 4.54 2.37 -17.34
N SER A 47 4.42 2.90 -18.56
CA SER A 47 5.08 2.39 -19.75
C SER A 47 6.59 2.61 -19.61
N GLY A 48 7.32 1.55 -19.25
CA GLY A 48 8.76 1.51 -19.33
C GLY A 48 9.18 0.71 -20.59
N ASP A 49 10.38 0.94 -21.09
CA ASP A 49 10.94 0.21 -22.24
C ASP A 49 11.26 -1.28 -21.97
N GLY A 50 10.77 -1.81 -20.84
CA GLY A 50 10.90 -3.19 -20.42
C GLY A 50 9.64 -4.02 -20.56
N SER A 51 9.73 -5.34 -20.29
CA SER A 51 8.55 -6.19 -20.23
C SER A 51 7.57 -5.70 -19.13
N ALA A 52 6.26 -5.90 -19.31
CA ALA A 52 5.24 -5.52 -18.33
C ALA A 52 5.55 -6.07 -16.91
N LEU A 53 6.11 -7.28 -16.85
CA LEU A 53 6.55 -7.90 -15.60
C LEU A 53 7.73 -7.16 -14.96
N GLN A 54 8.72 -6.76 -15.75
CA GLN A 54 9.88 -6.02 -15.26
C GLN A 54 9.47 -4.63 -14.77
N THR A 55 8.59 -3.93 -15.49
CA THR A 55 8.03 -2.64 -15.09
C THR A 55 7.22 -2.76 -13.80
N ALA A 56 6.40 -3.82 -13.65
CA ALA A 56 5.64 -4.07 -12.44
C ALA A 56 6.54 -4.35 -11.22
N LEU A 57 7.67 -5.05 -11.41
CA LEU A 57 8.59 -5.39 -10.35
C LEU A 57 9.49 -4.21 -9.93
N THR A 58 9.83 -3.31 -10.85
CA THR A 58 10.76 -2.20 -10.60
C THR A 58 10.08 -0.84 -10.43
N GLY A 59 8.94 -0.61 -11.09
CA GLY A 59 8.22 0.66 -11.15
C GLY A 59 6.88 0.69 -10.38
N GLY A 60 6.48 -0.46 -9.82
CA GLY A 60 5.17 -0.61 -9.18
C GLY A 60 4.02 -0.80 -10.20
N LEU A 61 2.91 -1.40 -9.72
CA LEU A 61 1.72 -1.63 -10.53
C LEU A 61 0.88 -0.35 -10.73
N VAL A 62 0.99 0.56 -9.77
CA VAL A 62 0.29 1.85 -9.74
C VAL A 62 1.30 2.91 -9.32
N ARG A 63 1.28 4.05 -9.98
CA ARG A 63 2.08 5.22 -9.62
C ARG A 63 1.18 6.43 -9.48
N VAL A 64 1.27 7.10 -8.35
CA VAL A 64 0.61 8.38 -8.11
C VAL A 64 1.63 9.49 -8.36
N GLU A 65 1.35 10.36 -9.31
CA GLU A 65 2.14 11.55 -9.59
C GLU A 65 1.33 12.77 -9.14
N ILE A 66 1.87 13.54 -8.20
CA ILE A 66 1.28 14.82 -7.77
C ILE A 66 1.82 15.89 -8.71
N ALA A 67 0.95 16.43 -9.56
CA ALA A 67 1.32 17.45 -10.54
C ALA A 67 1.37 18.84 -9.93
N HIS A 68 0.47 19.15 -9.00
CA HIS A 68 0.42 20.43 -8.30
C HIS A 68 -0.17 20.26 -6.92
N LEU A 69 0.54 20.78 -5.92
CA LEU A 69 0.06 20.88 -4.55
C LEU A 69 -0.15 22.37 -4.21
N PRO A 70 -1.39 22.81 -3.95
CA PRO A 70 -1.64 24.20 -3.58
C PRO A 70 -0.86 24.58 -2.32
N ARG A 71 -0.27 25.79 -2.29
CA ARG A 71 0.44 26.31 -1.11
C ARG A 71 -0.45 26.45 0.14
N THR A 72 -1.76 26.40 -0.06
CA THR A 72 -2.77 26.43 1.00
C THR A 72 -3.02 25.05 1.60
N THR A 73 -2.43 23.98 1.04
CA THR A 73 -2.62 22.62 1.54
C THR A 73 -1.99 22.51 2.93
N SER A 74 -2.79 22.08 3.90
CA SER A 74 -2.32 21.89 5.26
C SER A 74 -1.25 20.78 5.32
N GLU A 75 -0.16 21.05 6.01
CA GLU A 75 0.93 20.09 6.24
C GLU A 75 0.42 18.78 6.85
N TRP A 76 -0.60 18.84 7.70
CA TRP A 76 -1.24 17.67 8.29
C TRP A 76 -1.92 16.75 7.26
N VAL A 77 -2.46 17.31 6.19
CA VAL A 77 -3.06 16.52 5.10
C VAL A 77 -1.96 15.77 4.34
N VAL A 78 -0.83 16.43 4.08
CA VAL A 78 0.32 15.82 3.38
C VAL A 78 0.91 14.68 4.22
N ARG A 79 1.14 14.92 5.52
CA ARG A 79 1.61 13.88 6.46
C ARG A 79 0.58 12.75 6.61
N GLY A 80 -0.70 13.09 6.67
CA GLY A 80 -1.79 12.12 6.71
C GLY A 80 -1.86 11.27 5.46
N ALA A 81 -1.61 11.85 4.29
CA ALA A 81 -1.52 11.12 3.03
C ALA A 81 -0.35 10.11 3.05
N ALA A 82 0.83 10.53 3.55
CA ALA A 82 1.98 9.64 3.66
C ALA A 82 1.73 8.45 4.63
N LEU A 83 0.92 8.64 5.67
CA LEU A 83 0.59 7.60 6.65
C LEU A 83 -0.69 6.82 6.32
N ALA A 84 -1.46 7.23 5.30
CA ALA A 84 -2.73 6.59 4.96
C ALA A 84 -2.62 5.08 4.66
N PRO A 85 -1.53 4.57 4.04
CA PRO A 85 -1.36 3.13 3.83
C PRO A 85 -1.34 2.28 5.11
N LEU A 86 -1.04 2.86 6.27
CA LEU A 86 -1.14 2.15 7.55
C LEU A 86 -2.55 1.58 7.82
N ALA A 87 -3.59 2.10 7.13
CA ALA A 87 -4.93 1.53 7.19
C ALA A 87 -4.97 0.05 6.74
N LEU A 88 -4.02 -0.40 5.91
CA LEU A 88 -3.89 -1.81 5.51
C LEU A 88 -3.45 -2.71 6.67
N ALA A 89 -2.87 -2.16 7.72
CA ALA A 89 -2.53 -2.90 8.94
C ALA A 89 -3.73 -3.00 9.92
N LEU A 90 -4.84 -2.31 9.65
CA LEU A 90 -6.04 -2.33 10.51
C LEU A 90 -6.56 -3.76 10.78
N PRO A 91 -6.62 -4.70 9.80
CA PRO A 91 -7.04 -6.07 10.08
C PRO A 91 -6.19 -6.76 11.15
N LEU A 92 -4.86 -6.54 11.15
CA LEU A 92 -3.98 -7.07 12.19
C LEU A 92 -4.31 -6.49 13.58
N VAL A 93 -4.56 -5.19 13.64
CA VAL A 93 -4.96 -4.51 14.90
C VAL A 93 -6.29 -5.09 15.42
N LEU A 94 -7.26 -5.32 14.52
CA LEU A 94 -8.56 -5.90 14.89
C LEU A 94 -8.44 -7.37 15.36
N VAL A 95 -7.53 -8.15 14.76
CA VAL A 95 -7.19 -9.50 15.23
C VAL A 95 -6.55 -9.44 16.61
N ALA A 96 -5.59 -8.54 16.81
CA ALA A 96 -4.91 -8.37 18.09
C ALA A 96 -5.87 -7.90 19.20
N ALA A 97 -6.88 -7.09 18.85
CA ALA A 97 -7.93 -6.63 19.75
C ALA A 97 -9.03 -7.69 20.00
N GLY A 98 -8.96 -8.86 19.37
CA GLY A 98 -9.98 -9.91 19.50
C GLY A 98 -11.31 -9.62 18.80
N VAL A 99 -11.35 -8.60 17.92
CA VAL A 99 -12.55 -8.25 17.13
C VAL A 99 -12.70 -9.17 15.92
N LEU A 100 -11.59 -9.53 15.28
CA LEU A 100 -11.55 -10.50 14.20
C LEU A 100 -10.96 -11.83 14.67
N PRO A 101 -11.37 -12.96 14.07
CA PRO A 101 -10.78 -14.26 14.36
C PRO A 101 -9.28 -14.24 14.10
N ASN A 102 -8.52 -14.88 14.99
CA ASN A 102 -7.08 -15.02 14.82
C ASN A 102 -6.77 -16.21 13.89
N PRO A 103 -6.29 -15.96 12.64
CA PRO A 103 -6.05 -17.05 11.70
C PRO A 103 -4.93 -17.97 12.15
N VAL A 104 -3.94 -17.48 12.92
CA VAL A 104 -2.85 -18.31 13.46
C VAL A 104 -3.40 -19.29 14.51
N ALA A 105 -4.28 -18.82 15.39
CA ALA A 105 -4.90 -19.68 16.40
C ALA A 105 -5.90 -20.69 15.80
N ALA A 106 -6.42 -20.42 14.61
CA ALA A 106 -7.34 -21.26 13.87
C ALA A 106 -6.65 -22.21 12.87
N ASP A 107 -5.30 -22.28 12.85
CA ASP A 107 -4.52 -23.02 11.84
C ASP A 107 -4.87 -22.66 10.38
N ASP A 108 -5.42 -21.46 10.17
CA ASP A 108 -5.72 -20.93 8.83
C ASP A 108 -4.46 -20.32 8.21
N HIS A 109 -3.72 -21.15 7.49
CA HIS A 109 -2.49 -20.73 6.81
C HIS A 109 -2.74 -19.67 5.73
N LEU A 110 -3.85 -19.77 4.99
CA LEU A 110 -4.17 -18.83 3.92
C LEU A 110 -4.51 -17.46 4.50
N GLY A 111 -5.36 -17.43 5.53
CA GLY A 111 -5.69 -16.20 6.25
C GLY A 111 -4.46 -15.57 6.92
N THR A 112 -3.56 -16.38 7.47
CA THR A 112 -2.31 -15.90 8.08
C THR A 112 -1.42 -15.24 7.04
N VAL A 113 -1.21 -15.88 5.88
CA VAL A 113 -0.39 -15.34 4.79
C VAL A 113 -1.00 -14.04 4.25
N ALA A 114 -2.32 -14.01 4.03
CA ALA A 114 -3.00 -12.83 3.57
C ALA A 114 -2.88 -11.66 4.57
N LEU A 115 -3.08 -11.93 5.86
CA LEU A 115 -2.96 -10.93 6.93
C LEU A 115 -1.56 -10.33 7.00
N VAL A 116 -0.52 -11.17 6.98
CA VAL A 116 0.88 -10.74 7.05
C VAL A 116 1.27 -9.95 5.81
N ALA A 117 0.92 -10.45 4.61
CA ALA A 117 1.21 -9.77 3.36
C ALA A 117 0.53 -8.40 3.26
N LEU A 118 -0.75 -8.32 3.62
CA LEU A 118 -1.50 -7.07 3.62
C LEU A 118 -0.92 -6.06 4.61
N THR A 119 -0.58 -6.52 5.82
CA THR A 119 0.06 -5.68 6.84
C THR A 119 1.41 -5.15 6.35
N GLY A 120 2.22 -6.01 5.71
CA GLY A 120 3.49 -5.60 5.12
C GLY A 120 3.32 -4.51 4.05
N CYS A 121 2.28 -4.63 3.21
CA CYS A 121 1.94 -3.59 2.23
C CYS A 121 1.51 -2.27 2.88
N GLY A 122 1.02 -2.28 4.11
CA GLY A 122 0.62 -1.08 4.85
C GLY A 122 1.77 -0.32 5.49
N LEU A 123 2.98 -0.87 5.52
CA LEU A 123 4.12 -0.19 6.14
C LEU A 123 4.57 0.99 5.27
N PRO A 124 4.82 2.17 5.87
CA PRO A 124 5.32 3.34 5.15
C PRO A 124 6.67 3.06 4.51
N SER A 125 6.83 3.46 3.26
CA SER A 125 8.10 3.43 2.55
C SER A 125 9.09 4.46 3.11
N PRO A 126 10.40 4.37 2.81
CA PRO A 126 11.36 5.42 3.15
C PRO A 126 10.97 6.80 2.60
N ALA A 127 10.31 6.85 1.43
CA ALA A 127 9.80 8.08 0.85
C ALA A 127 8.65 8.66 1.68
N ASP A 128 7.72 7.83 2.14
CA ASP A 128 6.62 8.26 3.01
C ASP A 128 7.15 8.84 4.32
N TRP A 129 8.14 8.20 4.93
CA TRP A 129 8.80 8.72 6.12
C TRP A 129 9.47 10.05 5.86
N SER A 130 10.09 10.27 4.70
CA SER A 130 10.66 11.57 4.34
C SER A 130 9.59 12.66 4.32
N VAL A 131 8.41 12.37 3.77
CA VAL A 131 7.27 13.31 3.77
C VAL A 131 6.76 13.57 5.19
N VAL A 132 6.70 12.56 6.05
CA VAL A 132 6.28 12.72 7.46
C VAL A 132 7.23 13.66 8.23
N TRP A 133 8.54 13.53 7.99
CA TRP A 133 9.55 14.31 8.74
C TRP A 133 9.78 15.71 8.14
N HIS A 134 9.76 15.85 6.82
CA HIS A 134 10.14 17.09 6.14
C HIS A 134 8.93 17.87 5.56
N GLY A 135 7.75 17.22 5.48
CA GLY A 135 6.51 17.88 5.05
C GLY A 135 6.64 18.53 3.68
N LEU A 136 6.22 19.81 3.61
CA LEU A 136 6.21 20.59 2.38
C LEU A 136 7.60 21.10 1.95
N ASP A 137 8.61 21.03 2.81
CA ASP A 137 9.98 21.48 2.47
C ASP A 137 10.54 20.73 1.26
N LEU A 138 10.07 19.47 1.01
CA LEU A 138 10.44 18.69 -0.16
C LEU A 138 9.82 19.20 -1.47
N ALA A 139 8.75 19.99 -1.41
CA ALA A 139 8.09 20.52 -2.60
C ALA A 139 8.75 21.83 -3.09
N GLU A 140 9.61 22.45 -2.28
CA GLU A 140 10.31 23.72 -2.57
C GLU A 140 11.75 23.51 -3.05
N SER A 141 12.28 22.27 -3.02
CA SER A 141 13.63 21.91 -3.46
C SER A 141 13.65 21.33 -4.88
#